data_97876d5afeea27df22fcdafd690a4f5d
#
_entry.id   97876d5afeea27df22fcdafd690a4f5d
#
_cell.length_a   1.000
_cell.length_b   1.000
_cell.length_c   1.000
_cell.angle_alpha   90.00
_cell.angle_beta   90.00
_cell.angle_gamma   90.00
#
_symmetry.space_group_name_H-M   'P 1'
#
loop_
_entity.id
_entity.type
_entity.pdbx_description
1 polymer ?
#
loop_
_entity_poly.entity_id
_entity_poly.type
_entity_poly.pdbx_seq_one_letter_code
_entity_poly.pdbx_strand_id
1 'polypeptide(L)'
;MFNRHVLVAAAFGLATAAAVAQDFRVGFVNTDRIFREANLAKAAQTKLEQEFSRREKEIQTLASQLKSASEKFEREAPTLAEAQRVIRQRQLVEQDRDFQRKQREFQEDLNLRKNEELQGVLERANRVIKQVAEAEKYDLVIQEAVYINPKHDITDKVLSGLNGAR
;
A
#
# COMPACT_ATOMS: atom_id res chain seq x y z
N MET A 1 -95.61 14.39 0.59
CA MET A 1 -94.69 14.07 -0.48
C MET A 1 -93.30 14.13 0.10
N PHE A 2 -92.65 12.97 0.26
CA PHE A 2 -91.33 12.86 0.98
C PHE A 2 -90.17 13.04 0.02
N ASN A 3 -89.37 14.01 0.27
CA ASN A 3 -88.06 14.18 -0.42
C ASN A 3 -86.98 13.38 0.34
N ARG A 4 -86.47 12.37 -0.29
CA ARG A 4 -85.33 11.57 0.21
C ARG A 4 -84.03 12.19 -0.29
N HIS A 5 -83.29 12.85 0.61
CA HIS A 5 -81.93 13.30 0.35
C HIS A 5 -81.00 12.10 0.55
N VAL A 6 -80.36 11.65 -0.53
CA VAL A 6 -79.35 10.60 -0.49
C VAL A 6 -78.01 11.34 -0.20
N LEU A 7 -77.44 11.15 1.00
CA LEU A 7 -76.11 11.54 1.38
C LEU A 7 -75.12 10.50 0.85
N VAL A 8 -74.36 10.89 -0.16
CA VAL A 8 -73.19 10.13 -0.63
C VAL A 8 -71.99 10.57 0.18
N ALA A 9 -71.56 9.75 1.16
CA ALA A 9 -70.28 9.95 1.90
C ALA A 9 -69.14 9.40 1.05
N ALA A 10 -68.33 10.27 0.47
CA ALA A 10 -67.08 9.93 -0.19
C ALA A 10 -66.01 9.68 0.86
N ALA A 11 -65.71 8.43 1.14
CA ALA A 11 -64.59 8.02 1.97
C ALA A 11 -63.27 8.23 1.18
N PHE A 12 -62.57 9.33 1.45
CA PHE A 12 -61.22 9.58 0.95
C PHE A 12 -60.24 8.72 1.78
N GLY A 13 -59.87 7.55 1.26
CA GLY A 13 -58.82 6.73 1.83
C GLY A 13 -57.46 7.39 1.63
N LEU A 14 -56.87 8.01 2.70
CA LEU A 14 -55.49 8.40 2.73
C LEU A 14 -54.63 7.11 2.72
N ALA A 15 -54.15 6.73 1.56
CA ALA A 15 -53.05 5.79 1.45
C ALA A 15 -51.76 6.51 1.88
N THR A 16 -51.38 6.39 3.16
CA THR A 16 -50.06 6.75 3.66
C THR A 16 -49.05 5.82 3.02
N ALA A 17 -48.39 6.25 1.94
CA ALA A 17 -47.22 5.60 1.43
C ALA A 17 -46.14 5.74 2.53
N ALA A 18 -45.91 4.67 3.30
CA ALA A 18 -44.76 4.57 4.16
C ALA A 18 -43.52 4.61 3.24
N ALA A 19 -42.89 5.79 3.14
CA ALA A 19 -41.57 5.90 2.55
C ALA A 19 -40.63 5.04 3.40
N VAL A 20 -40.28 3.86 2.90
CA VAL A 20 -39.23 3.04 3.46
C VAL A 20 -37.95 3.83 3.23
N ALA A 21 -37.51 4.59 4.24
CA ALA A 21 -36.20 5.19 4.24
C ALA A 21 -35.22 4.03 4.10
N GLN A 22 -34.65 3.85 2.91
CA GLN A 22 -33.54 2.92 2.75
C GLN A 22 -32.43 3.42 3.65
N ASP A 23 -32.07 2.62 4.66
CA ASP A 23 -30.95 2.89 5.53
C ASP A 23 -29.69 2.98 4.67
N PHE A 24 -29.15 4.19 4.51
CA PHE A 24 -27.92 4.45 3.76
C PHE A 24 -26.76 3.78 4.49
N ARG A 25 -26.19 2.75 3.86
CA ARG A 25 -25.16 1.90 4.49
C ARG A 25 -23.77 2.35 4.07
N VAL A 26 -23.00 2.78 5.06
CA VAL A 26 -21.58 3.16 4.87
C VAL A 26 -20.69 2.06 5.42
N GLY A 27 -19.71 1.64 4.61
CA GLY A 27 -18.58 0.82 5.03
C GLY A 27 -17.31 1.65 5.14
N PHE A 28 -16.45 1.28 6.07
CA PHE A 28 -15.08 1.83 6.20
C PHE A 28 -14.07 0.70 6.05
N VAL A 29 -12.99 0.96 5.32
CA VAL A 29 -11.88 0.03 5.13
C VAL A 29 -10.57 0.71 5.51
N ASN A 30 -9.86 0.12 6.47
CA ASN A 30 -8.52 0.55 6.86
C ASN A 30 -7.48 -0.05 5.90
N THR A 31 -7.01 0.74 4.96
CA THR A 31 -6.01 0.32 3.97
C THR A 31 -4.67 -0.02 4.59
N ASP A 32 -4.25 0.65 5.67
CA ASP A 32 -3.01 0.34 6.38
C ASP A 32 -3.06 -1.06 7.01
N ARG A 33 -4.23 -1.47 7.53
CA ARG A 33 -4.41 -2.83 8.01
C ARG A 33 -4.32 -3.84 6.87
N ILE A 34 -4.88 -3.54 5.71
CA ILE A 34 -4.78 -4.41 4.53
C ILE A 34 -3.31 -4.62 4.14
N PHE A 35 -2.51 -3.56 4.09
CA PHE A 35 -1.08 -3.66 3.77
C PHE A 35 -0.26 -4.44 4.81
N ARG A 36 -0.67 -4.43 6.08
CA ARG A 36 0.03 -5.17 7.13
C ARG A 36 -0.43 -6.62 7.27
N GLU A 37 -1.72 -6.88 7.09
CA GLU A 37 -2.34 -8.15 7.50
C GLU A 37 -2.68 -9.08 6.34
N ALA A 38 -2.91 -8.55 5.13
CA ALA A 38 -3.25 -9.39 3.98
C ALA A 38 -2.10 -10.30 3.57
N ASN A 39 -2.40 -11.57 3.32
CA ASN A 39 -1.40 -12.56 2.88
C ASN A 39 -0.68 -12.14 1.60
N LEU A 40 -1.42 -11.52 0.69
CA LEU A 40 -0.86 -11.03 -0.56
C LEU A 40 0.15 -9.88 -0.33
N ALA A 41 -0.08 -9.00 0.65
CA ALA A 41 0.86 -7.93 0.99
C ALA A 41 2.15 -8.49 1.64
N LYS A 42 2.02 -9.49 2.53
CA LYS A 42 3.15 -10.21 3.09
C LYS A 42 3.95 -10.96 2.02
N ALA A 43 3.27 -11.58 1.07
CA ALA A 43 3.92 -12.25 -0.06
C ALA A 43 4.69 -11.26 -0.96
N ALA A 44 4.11 -10.08 -1.22
CA ALA A 44 4.78 -9.01 -1.96
C ALA A 44 6.05 -8.52 -1.24
N GLN A 45 5.98 -8.34 0.08
CA GLN A 45 7.14 -7.97 0.89
C GLN A 45 8.24 -9.05 0.84
N THR A 46 7.87 -10.32 1.04
CA THR A 46 8.83 -11.44 0.97
C THR A 46 9.49 -11.53 -0.41
N LYS A 47 8.72 -11.30 -1.47
CA LYS A 47 9.24 -11.28 -2.84
C LYS A 47 10.27 -10.17 -3.04
N LEU A 48 9.99 -8.95 -2.56
CA LEU A 48 10.94 -7.83 -2.59
C LEU A 48 12.21 -8.15 -1.80
N GLU A 49 12.09 -8.70 -0.59
CA GLU A 49 13.23 -9.10 0.22
C GLU A 49 14.10 -10.15 -0.51
N GLN A 50 13.49 -11.15 -1.13
CA GLN A 50 14.23 -12.16 -1.91
C GLN A 50 14.91 -11.57 -3.14
N GLU A 51 14.22 -10.68 -3.88
CA GLU A 51 14.73 -10.06 -5.09
C GLU A 51 15.93 -9.14 -4.79
N PHE A 52 15.87 -8.39 -3.69
CA PHE A 52 16.84 -7.34 -3.37
C PHE A 52 17.93 -7.73 -2.36
N SER A 53 17.75 -8.80 -1.59
CA SER A 53 18.69 -9.21 -0.53
C SER A 53 20.13 -9.43 -1.02
N ARG A 54 20.30 -9.98 -2.21
CA ARG A 54 21.64 -10.19 -2.80
C ARG A 54 22.31 -8.86 -3.14
N ARG A 55 21.58 -7.95 -3.79
CA ARG A 55 22.10 -6.63 -4.19
C ARG A 55 22.42 -5.78 -2.96
N GLU A 56 21.61 -5.86 -1.92
CA GLU A 56 21.89 -5.19 -0.64
C GLU A 56 23.21 -5.67 -0.04
N LYS A 57 23.47 -6.97 0.01
CA LYS A 57 24.73 -7.54 0.47
C LYS A 57 25.92 -7.10 -0.39
N GLU A 58 25.74 -7.04 -1.71
CA GLU A 58 26.78 -6.55 -2.63
C GLU A 58 27.12 -5.08 -2.32
N ILE A 59 26.13 -4.22 -2.08
CA ILE A 59 26.35 -2.80 -1.71
C ILE A 59 27.05 -2.70 -0.35
N GLN A 60 26.64 -3.48 0.65
CA GLN A 60 27.30 -3.52 1.96
C GLN A 60 28.76 -3.94 1.86
N THR A 61 29.05 -4.92 0.99
CA THR A 61 30.43 -5.38 0.72
C THR A 61 31.25 -4.27 0.07
N LEU A 62 30.71 -3.59 -0.94
CA LEU A 62 31.38 -2.47 -1.59
C LEU A 62 31.66 -1.31 -0.63
N ALA A 63 30.70 -0.98 0.23
CA ALA A 63 30.89 0.03 1.28
C ALA A 63 32.04 -0.33 2.22
N SER A 64 32.09 -1.58 2.67
CA SER A 64 33.15 -2.07 3.55
C SER A 64 34.53 -2.08 2.87
N GLN A 65 34.58 -2.47 1.59
CA GLN A 65 35.81 -2.46 0.80
C GLN A 65 36.32 -1.03 0.58
N LEU A 66 35.43 -0.09 0.23
CA LEU A 66 35.78 1.32 0.04
C LEU A 66 36.31 1.92 1.33
N LYS A 67 35.64 1.66 2.47
CA LYS A 67 36.10 2.11 3.78
C LYS A 67 37.51 1.58 4.08
N SER A 68 37.74 0.28 3.93
CA SER A 68 39.02 -0.37 4.19
C SER A 68 40.13 0.17 3.27
N ALA A 69 39.80 0.41 2.00
CA ALA A 69 40.77 0.98 1.03
C ALA A 69 41.12 2.43 1.36
N SER A 70 40.14 3.23 1.80
CA SER A 70 40.39 4.62 2.26
C SER A 70 41.27 4.66 3.50
N GLU A 71 40.94 3.88 4.53
CA GLU A 71 41.74 3.79 5.76
C GLU A 71 43.17 3.31 5.49
N LYS A 72 43.33 2.36 4.55
CA LYS A 72 44.66 1.88 4.14
C LYS A 72 45.43 2.98 3.43
N PHE A 73 44.80 3.70 2.51
CA PHE A 73 45.42 4.80 1.80
C PHE A 73 45.84 5.90 2.76
N GLU A 74 44.98 6.30 3.71
CA GLU A 74 45.34 7.32 4.73
C GLU A 74 46.58 6.94 5.54
N ARG A 75 46.72 5.67 5.91
CA ARG A 75 47.93 5.20 6.65
C ARG A 75 49.18 5.14 5.81
N GLU A 76 49.06 4.76 4.53
CA GLU A 76 50.23 4.52 3.66
C GLU A 76 50.60 5.77 2.86
N ALA A 77 49.72 6.72 2.61
CA ALA A 77 49.95 7.90 1.77
C ALA A 77 51.21 8.70 2.12
N PRO A 78 51.59 8.90 3.41
CA PRO A 78 52.80 9.63 3.75
C PRO A 78 54.10 8.97 3.30
N THR A 79 54.11 7.65 3.09
CA THR A 79 55.29 6.84 2.74
C THR A 79 55.33 6.45 1.27
N LEU A 80 54.23 6.70 0.50
CA LEU A 80 54.17 6.37 -0.91
C LEU A 80 54.92 7.37 -1.79
N ALA A 81 55.54 6.88 -2.86
CA ALA A 81 56.01 7.73 -3.94
C ALA A 81 54.85 8.49 -4.59
N GLU A 82 55.07 9.74 -5.02
CA GLU A 82 54.03 10.62 -5.56
C GLU A 82 53.19 9.96 -6.66
N ALA A 83 53.84 9.29 -7.62
CA ALA A 83 53.15 8.60 -8.71
C ALA A 83 52.18 7.51 -8.18
N GLN A 84 52.60 6.74 -7.17
CA GLN A 84 51.76 5.71 -6.56
C GLN A 84 50.59 6.30 -5.75
N ARG A 85 50.84 7.40 -5.05
CA ARG A 85 49.80 8.12 -4.31
C ARG A 85 48.72 8.62 -5.25
N VAL A 86 49.06 9.23 -6.38
CA VAL A 86 48.11 9.70 -7.39
C VAL A 86 47.29 8.54 -7.98
N ILE A 87 47.96 7.42 -8.30
CA ILE A 87 47.25 6.24 -8.83
C ILE A 87 46.24 5.71 -7.82
N ARG A 88 46.61 5.51 -6.57
CA ARG A 88 45.73 5.00 -5.52
C ARG A 88 44.56 5.95 -5.22
N GLN A 89 44.85 7.25 -5.22
CA GLN A 89 43.79 8.26 -5.04
C GLN A 89 42.76 8.19 -6.17
N ARG A 90 43.16 8.03 -7.43
CA ARG A 90 42.26 7.85 -8.57
C ARG A 90 41.44 6.58 -8.43
N GLN A 91 42.06 5.48 -8.02
CA GLN A 91 41.33 4.21 -7.78
C GLN A 91 40.23 4.35 -6.70
N LEU A 92 40.53 5.06 -5.59
CA LEU A 92 39.51 5.33 -4.56
C LEU A 92 38.36 6.17 -5.09
N VAL A 93 38.65 7.20 -5.87
CA VAL A 93 37.62 8.04 -6.50
C VAL A 93 36.74 7.22 -7.45
N GLU A 94 37.35 6.31 -8.23
CA GLU A 94 36.56 5.41 -9.12
C GLU A 94 35.69 4.43 -8.32
N GLN A 95 36.23 3.82 -7.27
CA GLN A 95 35.47 2.93 -6.38
C GLN A 95 34.33 3.66 -5.69
N ASP A 96 34.53 4.88 -5.22
CA ASP A 96 33.49 5.70 -4.60
C ASP A 96 32.38 6.03 -5.60
N ARG A 97 32.73 6.43 -6.82
CA ARG A 97 31.77 6.71 -7.89
C ARG A 97 30.95 5.48 -8.25
N ASP A 98 31.59 4.31 -8.35
CA ASP A 98 30.91 3.05 -8.65
C ASP A 98 29.96 2.65 -7.54
N PHE A 99 30.40 2.75 -6.28
CA PHE A 99 29.57 2.53 -5.10
C PHE A 99 28.34 3.44 -5.09
N GLN A 100 28.53 4.75 -5.25
CA GLN A 100 27.42 5.72 -5.26
C GLN A 100 26.44 5.46 -6.42
N ARG A 101 26.95 5.08 -7.60
CA ARG A 101 26.09 4.72 -8.73
C ARG A 101 25.24 3.49 -8.41
N LYS A 102 25.85 2.41 -7.95
CA LYS A 102 25.14 1.17 -7.59
C LYS A 102 24.15 1.37 -6.46
N GLN A 103 24.45 2.21 -5.49
CA GLN A 103 23.55 2.56 -4.42
C GLN A 103 22.30 3.30 -4.94
N ARG A 104 22.47 4.26 -5.86
CA ARG A 104 21.33 4.95 -6.49
C ARG A 104 20.49 3.98 -7.31
N GLU A 105 21.10 3.20 -8.20
CA GLU A 105 20.41 2.20 -9.03
C GLU A 105 19.59 1.22 -8.16
N PHE A 106 20.17 0.75 -7.06
CA PHE A 106 19.47 -0.10 -6.11
C PHE A 106 18.25 0.59 -5.50
N GLN A 107 18.41 1.84 -5.05
CA GLN A 107 17.34 2.58 -4.40
C GLN A 107 16.21 2.91 -5.37
N GLU A 108 16.53 3.27 -6.60
CA GLU A 108 15.57 3.56 -7.66
C GLU A 108 14.78 2.30 -8.03
N ASP A 109 15.45 1.17 -8.27
CA ASP A 109 14.82 -0.10 -8.58
C ASP A 109 13.95 -0.61 -7.43
N LEU A 110 14.45 -0.53 -6.19
CA LEU A 110 13.69 -0.94 -5.02
C LEU A 110 12.40 -0.11 -4.86
N ASN A 111 12.49 1.21 -5.03
CA ASN A 111 11.32 2.09 -4.96
C ASN A 111 10.32 1.79 -6.09
N LEU A 112 10.80 1.58 -7.31
CA LEU A 112 9.96 1.22 -8.44
C LEU A 112 9.21 -0.09 -8.17
N ARG A 113 9.95 -1.14 -7.80
CA ARG A 113 9.37 -2.46 -7.52
C ARG A 113 8.41 -2.44 -6.33
N LYS A 114 8.74 -1.69 -5.27
CA LYS A 114 7.84 -1.48 -4.14
C LYS A 114 6.52 -0.84 -4.56
N ASN A 115 6.57 0.18 -5.41
CA ASN A 115 5.36 0.84 -5.89
C ASN A 115 4.51 -0.10 -6.77
N GLU A 116 5.13 -0.91 -7.63
CA GLU A 116 4.44 -1.90 -8.45
C GLU A 116 3.72 -2.95 -7.58
N GLU A 117 4.41 -3.51 -6.58
CA GLU A 117 3.80 -4.48 -5.67
C GLU A 117 2.67 -3.87 -4.83
N LEU A 118 2.84 -2.62 -4.34
CA LEU A 118 1.79 -1.90 -3.63
C LEU A 118 0.55 -1.65 -4.51
N GLN A 119 0.76 -1.26 -5.77
CA GLN A 119 -0.34 -1.12 -6.73
C GLN A 119 -1.09 -2.44 -6.94
N GLY A 120 -0.38 -3.54 -7.11
CA GLY A 120 -0.99 -4.86 -7.25
C GLY A 120 -1.85 -5.26 -6.03
N VAL A 121 -1.38 -4.92 -4.82
CA VAL A 121 -2.13 -5.13 -3.58
C VAL A 121 -3.40 -4.27 -3.55
N LEU A 122 -3.29 -2.99 -3.89
CA LEU A 122 -4.43 -2.05 -3.92
C LEU A 122 -5.50 -2.48 -4.93
N GLU A 123 -5.10 -2.85 -6.13
CA GLU A 123 -6.04 -3.29 -7.16
C GLU A 123 -6.82 -4.54 -6.72
N ARG A 124 -6.13 -5.47 -6.05
CA ARG A 124 -6.78 -6.67 -5.55
C ARG A 124 -7.70 -6.36 -4.36
N ALA A 125 -7.26 -5.48 -3.46
CA ALA A 125 -8.09 -4.99 -2.36
C ALA A 125 -9.35 -4.30 -2.87
N ASN A 126 -9.24 -3.41 -3.85
CA ASN A 126 -10.36 -2.69 -4.43
C ASN A 126 -11.39 -3.64 -5.08
N ARG A 127 -10.93 -4.71 -5.75
CA ARG A 127 -11.84 -5.74 -6.28
C ARG A 127 -12.63 -6.44 -5.18
N VAL A 128 -11.95 -6.83 -4.09
CA VAL A 128 -12.62 -7.51 -2.96
C VAL A 128 -13.53 -6.54 -2.21
N ILE A 129 -13.11 -5.28 -2.00
CA ILE A 129 -13.96 -4.24 -1.39
C ILE A 129 -15.24 -4.08 -2.20
N LYS A 130 -15.16 -4.00 -3.52
CA LYS A 130 -16.32 -3.90 -4.39
C LYS A 130 -17.24 -5.13 -4.26
N GLN A 131 -16.69 -6.34 -4.25
CA GLN A 131 -17.46 -7.56 -4.06
C GLN A 131 -18.19 -7.60 -2.71
N VAL A 132 -17.51 -7.21 -1.62
CA VAL A 132 -18.11 -7.11 -0.28
C VAL A 132 -19.20 -6.05 -0.25
N ALA A 133 -18.96 -4.88 -0.87
CA ALA A 133 -19.93 -3.79 -0.92
C ALA A 133 -21.21 -4.21 -1.66
N GLU A 134 -21.08 -4.84 -2.82
CA GLU A 134 -22.20 -5.33 -3.62
C GLU A 134 -22.97 -6.44 -2.89
N ALA A 135 -22.27 -7.42 -2.31
CA ALA A 135 -22.89 -8.56 -1.61
C ALA A 135 -23.67 -8.12 -0.36
N GLU A 136 -23.15 -7.15 0.38
CA GLU A 136 -23.76 -6.67 1.63
C GLU A 136 -24.58 -5.39 1.47
N LYS A 137 -24.73 -4.91 0.23
CA LYS A 137 -25.54 -3.73 -0.11
C LYS A 137 -25.07 -2.46 0.63
N TYR A 138 -23.77 -2.18 0.61
CA TYR A 138 -23.23 -0.89 1.02
C TYR A 138 -23.43 0.12 -0.10
N ASP A 139 -23.90 1.32 0.24
CA ASP A 139 -24.08 2.43 -0.69
C ASP A 139 -22.80 3.21 -0.91
N LEU A 140 -21.91 3.22 0.09
CA LEU A 140 -20.62 3.90 0.06
C LEU A 140 -19.59 3.13 0.88
N VAL A 141 -18.35 3.05 0.37
CA VAL A 141 -17.18 2.59 1.13
C VAL A 141 -16.13 3.68 1.11
N ILE A 142 -15.65 4.07 2.30
CA ILE A 142 -14.61 5.08 2.50
C ILE A 142 -13.34 4.44 3.06
N GLN A 143 -12.20 5.04 2.78
CA GLN A 143 -10.88 4.56 3.22
C GLN A 143 -10.22 5.45 4.27
N GLU A 144 -10.62 6.73 4.31
CA GLU A 144 -10.08 7.70 5.25
C GLU A 144 -11.21 8.36 6.03
N ALA A 145 -11.07 8.41 7.34
CA ALA A 145 -12.01 9.09 8.22
C ALA A 145 -11.29 9.53 9.51
N VAL A 146 -11.62 10.72 10.01
CA VAL A 146 -11.13 11.21 11.30
C VAL A 146 -11.71 10.38 12.46
N TYR A 147 -12.95 9.93 12.30
CA TYR A 147 -13.66 9.08 13.23
C TYR A 147 -14.57 8.12 12.49
N ILE A 148 -14.60 6.88 12.93
CA ILE A 148 -15.55 5.87 12.45
C ILE A 148 -16.10 5.08 13.62
N ASN A 149 -17.41 4.85 13.63
CA ASN A 149 -17.99 3.92 14.57
C ASN A 149 -17.61 2.49 14.15
N PRO A 150 -17.09 1.63 15.07
CA PRO A 150 -16.64 0.26 14.75
C PRO A 150 -17.65 -0.60 13.98
N LYS A 151 -18.95 -0.33 14.13
CA LYS A 151 -20.02 -1.04 13.38
C LYS A 151 -19.92 -0.88 11.85
N HIS A 152 -19.24 0.18 11.39
CA HIS A 152 -19.06 0.47 9.96
C HIS A 152 -17.73 -0.07 9.43
N ASP A 153 -16.82 -0.54 10.29
CA ASP A 153 -15.55 -1.12 9.86
C ASP A 153 -15.78 -2.51 9.24
N ILE A 154 -15.50 -2.60 7.94
CA ILE A 154 -15.61 -3.85 7.16
C ILE A 154 -14.23 -4.42 6.80
N THR A 155 -13.16 -3.91 7.39
CA THR A 155 -11.78 -4.30 7.08
C THR A 155 -11.56 -5.80 7.26
N ASP A 156 -12.11 -6.41 8.33
CA ASP A 156 -11.95 -7.86 8.57
C ASP A 156 -12.64 -8.71 7.50
N LYS A 157 -13.76 -8.25 6.96
CA LYS A 157 -14.45 -8.94 5.86
C LYS A 157 -13.64 -8.88 4.57
N VAL A 158 -13.06 -7.71 4.29
CA VAL A 158 -12.18 -7.52 3.14
C VAL A 158 -10.91 -8.38 3.30
N LEU A 159 -10.29 -8.40 4.47
CA LEU A 159 -9.14 -9.27 4.77
C LEU A 159 -9.49 -10.75 4.60
N SER A 160 -10.65 -11.17 5.07
CA SER A 160 -11.12 -12.56 4.90
C SER A 160 -11.30 -12.89 3.42
N GLY A 161 -11.86 -11.99 2.62
CA GLY A 161 -12.01 -12.16 1.18
C GLY A 161 -10.66 -12.22 0.45
N LEU A 162 -9.70 -11.36 0.83
CA LEU A 162 -8.34 -11.33 0.28
C LEU A 162 -7.55 -12.60 0.59
N ASN A 163 -7.70 -13.13 1.82
CA ASN A 163 -6.95 -14.27 2.30
C ASN A 163 -7.60 -15.61 1.92
N GLY A 164 -8.90 -15.63 1.62
CA GLY A 164 -9.66 -16.81 1.22
C GLY A 164 -9.71 -17.06 -0.28
N ALA A 165 -9.43 -16.08 -1.13
CA ALA A 165 -9.34 -16.24 -2.58
C ALA A 165 -8.03 -16.93 -2.95
N ARG A 166 -8.09 -18.26 -3.17
CA ARG A 166 -6.99 -19.06 -3.77
C ARG A 166 -6.99 -18.92 -5.29
#